data_4e5c0d45ca2e5090c6f9bb715852dbb5
#
_entry.id   4e5c0d45ca2e5090c6f9bb715852dbb5
#
_cell.length_a   1.000
_cell.length_b   1.000
_cell.length_c   1.000
_cell.angle_alpha   90.00
_cell.angle_beta   90.00
_cell.angle_gamma   90.00
#
_symmetry.space_group_name_H-M   'P 1'
#
loop_
_entity.id
_entity.type
_entity.pdbx_description
1 polymer ?
#
loop_
_entity_poly.entity_id
_entity_poly.type
_entity_poly.pdbx_seq_one_letter_code
_entity_poly.pdbx_strand_id
1 'polypeptide(L)'
;GLRERVPFPQTTNVPTVAERAGDFSQVYRDGGPFAIFDPLTTRTEGGRLVRTEFPNNRIPAGRMSPIAQKYLSEVYPLPNIANQRQSNFANTVNKGIYNYNAEVARLDHIFSASNKIFGTFFRNHRDEFRSNNGLQGTVANQGQWPQTRNNHGGIFDWVSTLSPSAVLNLRAGFTRFLETNFQTDVQKFDAKTLGFRQLPGSYMPRVNLDQYTNIGVGSQGVNTVDNTGSFQANYTKTFSRHTLKYGGEYRNIRSNPRTTGNESGFFNFTRAYTRRDPNSQDATSGHSVASFLLGYPADANIGAGQARATQWNYSALFVQDDLRLTRKLTVNLGLRWDFEGPLTERYNRLVRGFAFDQASPLADRVRNAPGAANCPACANLKGGLLFAGVGGVDRSLFDPDRNNFQPRIGLAYQLSSKTVVRGGYGLYYSPTGQFGPQTGFFISTPYIAGDLQGRPGIPEIGVNTFENPFPSGRAVPPGASAGLLTEVGRGISFDDPKRIVP
;
A
#
# COMPACT_ATOMS: atom_id res chain seq x y z
N GLY A 1 19.31 22.71 6.14
CA GLY A 1 18.02 22.32 5.59
C GLY A 1 17.88 22.67 4.11
N LEU A 2 17.02 21.94 3.42
CA LEU A 2 16.64 22.20 2.02
C LEU A 2 15.20 22.71 1.98
N ARG A 3 14.98 23.73 1.16
CA ARG A 3 13.64 24.26 0.87
C ARG A 3 13.49 24.38 -0.63
N GLU A 4 12.59 23.59 -1.17
CA GLU A 4 12.36 23.56 -2.61
C GLU A 4 10.89 23.86 -2.91
N ARG A 5 10.65 24.67 -3.93
CA ARG A 5 9.35 25.03 -4.46
C ARG A 5 9.43 24.90 -5.97
N VAL A 6 8.91 23.79 -6.47
CA VAL A 6 8.94 23.51 -7.91
C VAL A 6 7.59 23.91 -8.49
N PRO A 7 7.52 24.95 -9.34
CA PRO A 7 6.33 25.25 -10.11
C PRO A 7 5.94 24.03 -10.95
N PHE A 8 4.67 23.65 -10.92
CA PHE A 8 4.17 22.50 -11.66
C PHE A 8 2.83 22.86 -12.32
N PRO A 9 2.82 23.81 -13.25
CA PRO A 9 1.60 24.18 -13.96
C PRO A 9 1.03 22.96 -14.67
N GLN A 10 -0.26 22.75 -14.50
CA GLN A 10 -0.96 21.63 -15.13
C GLN A 10 -2.23 22.10 -15.80
N THR A 11 -2.55 21.44 -16.90
CA THR A 11 -3.83 21.56 -17.56
C THR A 11 -4.59 20.25 -17.43
N THR A 12 -5.83 20.31 -17.01
CA THR A 12 -6.66 19.13 -16.73
C THR A 12 -8.05 19.26 -17.35
N ASN A 13 -8.81 18.17 -17.31
CA ASN A 13 -10.18 18.12 -17.80
C ASN A 13 -11.16 18.22 -16.65
N VAL A 14 -12.05 19.20 -16.69
CA VAL A 14 -13.18 19.31 -15.77
C VAL A 14 -14.48 19.35 -16.56
N PRO A 15 -15.63 18.89 -15.99
CA PRO A 15 -16.91 18.96 -16.70
C PRO A 15 -17.29 20.38 -17.09
N THR A 16 -17.70 20.56 -18.34
CA THR A 16 -18.15 21.85 -18.88
C THR A 16 -19.45 22.31 -18.24
N VAL A 17 -19.80 23.59 -18.40
CA VAL A 17 -21.06 24.14 -17.91
C VAL A 17 -22.27 23.41 -18.52
N ALA A 18 -22.23 23.09 -19.81
CA ALA A 18 -23.29 22.32 -20.48
C ALA A 18 -23.42 20.90 -19.89
N GLU A 19 -22.33 20.17 -19.78
CA GLU A 19 -22.32 18.82 -19.21
C GLU A 19 -22.87 18.80 -17.76
N ARG A 20 -22.53 19.79 -16.95
CA ARG A 20 -23.06 19.93 -15.57
C ARG A 20 -24.56 20.14 -15.54
N ALA A 21 -25.12 20.79 -16.56
CA ALA A 21 -26.56 20.97 -16.76
C ALA A 21 -27.24 19.77 -17.42
N GLY A 22 -26.51 18.69 -17.68
CA GLY A 22 -27.03 17.49 -18.37
C GLY A 22 -27.16 17.66 -19.87
N ASP A 23 -26.59 18.69 -20.45
CA ASP A 23 -26.61 18.97 -21.88
C ASP A 23 -25.36 18.41 -22.57
N PHE A 24 -25.51 17.31 -23.30
CA PHE A 24 -24.46 16.65 -24.07
C PHE A 24 -24.63 16.86 -25.59
N SER A 25 -25.49 17.80 -26.00
CA SER A 25 -25.75 18.06 -27.44
C SER A 25 -24.52 18.50 -28.20
N GLN A 26 -23.54 19.12 -27.53
CA GLN A 26 -22.29 19.61 -28.11
C GLN A 26 -21.08 18.70 -27.79
N VAL A 27 -21.32 17.47 -27.31
CA VAL A 27 -20.23 16.54 -26.98
C VAL A 27 -19.77 15.82 -28.24
N TYR A 28 -18.52 16.06 -28.63
CA TYR A 28 -17.87 15.40 -29.75
C TYR A 28 -16.65 14.61 -29.27
N ARG A 29 -16.40 13.48 -29.91
CA ARG A 29 -15.17 12.71 -29.77
C ARG A 29 -14.70 12.31 -31.18
N ASP A 30 -13.45 12.58 -31.49
CA ASP A 30 -12.77 12.07 -32.68
C ASP A 30 -13.61 12.11 -33.99
N GLY A 31 -14.38 13.18 -34.17
CA GLY A 31 -15.14 13.43 -35.41
C GLY A 31 -16.62 13.11 -35.35
N GLY A 32 -17.21 12.79 -34.23
CA GLY A 32 -18.65 12.52 -34.13
C GLY A 32 -19.31 12.95 -32.83
N PRO A 33 -20.62 13.23 -32.83
CA PRO A 33 -21.38 13.46 -31.61
C PRO A 33 -21.51 12.17 -30.80
N PHE A 34 -21.37 12.27 -29.45
CA PHE A 34 -21.69 11.19 -28.56
C PHE A 34 -23.18 11.21 -28.22
N ALA A 35 -23.88 10.14 -28.57
CA ALA A 35 -25.23 9.93 -28.09
C ALA A 35 -25.20 9.31 -26.70
N ILE A 36 -26.03 9.81 -25.77
CA ILE A 36 -26.27 9.23 -24.46
C ILE A 36 -27.61 8.55 -24.40
N PHE A 37 -27.65 7.39 -23.77
CA PHE A 37 -28.82 6.52 -23.71
C PHE A 37 -29.32 6.34 -22.28
N ASP A 38 -30.64 6.22 -22.12
CA ASP A 38 -31.26 6.03 -20.81
C ASP A 38 -31.14 4.58 -20.35
N PRO A 39 -30.39 4.31 -19.27
CA PRO A 39 -30.21 2.95 -18.75
C PRO A 39 -31.51 2.30 -18.29
N LEU A 40 -32.54 3.07 -17.88
CA LEU A 40 -33.83 2.53 -17.46
C LEU A 40 -34.68 2.00 -18.63
N THR A 41 -34.32 2.32 -19.86
CA THR A 41 -35.00 1.81 -21.07
C THR A 41 -34.36 0.55 -21.62
N THR A 42 -33.47 -0.10 -20.87
CA THR A 42 -32.76 -1.30 -21.31
C THR A 42 -33.73 -2.43 -21.63
N ARG A 43 -33.69 -2.94 -22.85
CA ARG A 43 -34.51 -4.04 -23.33
C ARG A 43 -33.73 -4.96 -24.26
N THR A 44 -34.25 -6.16 -24.51
CA THR A 44 -33.63 -7.11 -25.45
C THR A 44 -34.30 -7.01 -26.79
N GLU A 45 -33.53 -6.73 -27.84
CA GLU A 45 -33.95 -6.75 -29.25
C GLU A 45 -32.96 -7.59 -30.05
N GLY A 46 -33.46 -8.59 -30.77
CA GLY A 46 -32.63 -9.48 -31.58
C GLY A 46 -31.49 -10.18 -30.81
N GLY A 47 -31.72 -10.49 -29.52
CA GLY A 47 -30.71 -11.13 -28.66
C GLY A 47 -29.63 -10.18 -28.10
N ARG A 48 -29.75 -8.89 -28.36
CA ARG A 48 -28.83 -7.84 -27.84
C ARG A 48 -29.56 -6.92 -26.89
N LEU A 49 -28.85 -6.36 -25.93
CA LEU A 49 -29.35 -5.30 -25.07
C LEU A 49 -29.28 -3.98 -25.83
N VAL A 50 -30.38 -3.24 -25.82
CA VAL A 50 -30.47 -1.90 -26.45
C VAL A 50 -31.16 -0.94 -25.48
N ARG A 51 -30.87 0.35 -25.66
CA ARG A 51 -31.42 1.47 -24.88
C ARG A 51 -31.94 2.55 -25.80
N THR A 52 -32.89 3.34 -25.30
CA THR A 52 -33.40 4.52 -25.98
C THR A 52 -32.51 5.72 -25.71
N GLU A 53 -32.25 6.50 -26.75
CA GLU A 53 -31.47 7.74 -26.65
C GLU A 53 -32.22 8.80 -25.85
N PHE A 54 -31.50 9.59 -25.04
CA PHE A 54 -32.09 10.77 -24.40
C PHE A 54 -32.44 11.81 -25.46
N PRO A 55 -33.67 12.37 -25.46
CA PRO A 55 -34.10 13.37 -26.41
C PRO A 55 -33.13 14.57 -26.45
N ASN A 56 -32.74 14.97 -27.65
CA ASN A 56 -31.77 16.06 -27.87
C ASN A 56 -30.41 15.88 -27.13
N ASN A 57 -30.06 14.65 -26.80
CA ASN A 57 -28.86 14.32 -26.04
C ASN A 57 -28.77 15.02 -24.66
N ARG A 58 -29.93 15.15 -23.99
CA ARG A 58 -30.08 15.86 -22.70
C ARG A 58 -30.68 14.99 -21.62
N ILE A 59 -30.12 15.03 -20.42
CA ILE A 59 -30.68 14.39 -19.24
C ILE A 59 -31.67 15.36 -18.57
N PRO A 60 -32.93 14.95 -18.39
CA PRO A 60 -33.90 15.79 -17.65
C PRO A 60 -33.43 16.05 -16.21
N ALA A 61 -33.63 17.26 -15.69
CA ALA A 61 -33.15 17.66 -14.36
C ALA A 61 -33.66 16.73 -13.24
N GLY A 62 -34.90 16.26 -13.31
CA GLY A 62 -35.48 15.31 -12.33
C GLY A 62 -34.88 13.91 -12.35
N ARG A 63 -34.00 13.61 -13.32
CA ARG A 63 -33.30 12.32 -13.43
C ARG A 63 -31.88 12.39 -12.87
N MET A 64 -31.40 13.59 -12.50
CA MET A 64 -30.04 13.79 -12.02
C MET A 64 -29.93 13.49 -10.51
N SER A 65 -28.90 12.76 -10.13
CA SER A 65 -28.57 12.50 -8.72
C SER A 65 -28.25 13.82 -7.99
N PRO A 66 -28.88 14.08 -6.85
CA PRO A 66 -28.57 15.25 -6.04
C PRO A 66 -27.11 15.29 -5.57
N ILE A 67 -26.51 14.12 -5.31
CA ILE A 67 -25.10 14.01 -4.93
C ILE A 67 -24.21 14.44 -6.09
N ALA A 68 -24.47 13.92 -7.30
CA ALA A 68 -23.70 14.29 -8.48
C ALA A 68 -23.77 15.81 -8.76
N GLN A 69 -24.97 16.39 -8.64
CA GLN A 69 -25.17 17.83 -8.79
C GLN A 69 -24.37 18.63 -7.76
N LYS A 70 -24.35 18.23 -6.48
CA LYS A 70 -23.53 18.86 -5.44
C LYS A 70 -22.04 18.72 -5.71
N TYR A 71 -21.56 17.54 -6.13
CA TYR A 71 -20.18 17.40 -6.55
C TYR A 71 -19.78 18.36 -7.66
N LEU A 72 -20.65 18.54 -8.66
CA LEU A 72 -20.38 19.43 -9.78
C LEU A 72 -20.45 20.91 -9.40
N SER A 73 -21.31 21.29 -8.46
CA SER A 73 -21.48 22.69 -8.03
C SER A 73 -20.50 23.12 -6.94
N GLU A 74 -20.22 22.24 -5.98
CA GLU A 74 -19.49 22.60 -4.76
C GLU A 74 -18.03 22.13 -4.78
N VAL A 75 -17.71 21.09 -5.57
CA VAL A 75 -16.40 20.44 -5.53
C VAL A 75 -15.61 20.66 -6.81
N TYR A 76 -16.15 20.33 -7.98
CA TYR A 76 -15.45 20.51 -9.24
C TYR A 76 -15.32 22.00 -9.61
N PRO A 77 -14.10 22.51 -9.90
CA PRO A 77 -13.96 23.87 -10.40
C PRO A 77 -14.60 23.99 -11.80
N LEU A 78 -15.05 25.19 -12.15
CA LEU A 78 -15.50 25.50 -13.49
C LEU A 78 -14.31 25.56 -14.45
N PRO A 79 -14.49 25.22 -15.74
CA PRO A 79 -13.49 25.48 -16.75
C PRO A 79 -13.02 26.94 -16.74
N ASN A 80 -11.71 27.17 -16.90
CA ASN A 80 -11.13 28.52 -16.95
C ASN A 80 -10.40 28.81 -18.27
N ILE A 81 -10.41 27.87 -19.21
CA ILE A 81 -9.95 28.07 -20.57
C ILE A 81 -11.16 28.09 -21.50
N ALA A 82 -11.39 29.25 -22.14
CA ALA A 82 -12.54 29.45 -23.00
C ALA A 82 -12.49 28.56 -24.25
N ASN A 83 -13.66 28.10 -24.69
CA ASN A 83 -13.88 27.36 -25.93
C ASN A 83 -13.09 26.03 -26.04
N GLN A 84 -12.65 25.49 -24.91
CA GLN A 84 -12.02 24.16 -24.85
C GLN A 84 -12.89 23.18 -24.06
N ARG A 85 -13.07 21.99 -24.61
CA ARG A 85 -13.76 20.89 -23.92
C ARG A 85 -12.78 19.95 -23.18
N GLN A 86 -11.63 19.72 -23.78
CA GLN A 86 -10.52 18.99 -23.15
C GLN A 86 -9.43 19.98 -22.78
N SER A 87 -8.64 19.65 -21.77
CA SER A 87 -7.60 20.53 -21.25
C SER A 87 -8.15 21.92 -20.91
N ASN A 88 -9.37 21.96 -20.37
CA ASN A 88 -10.18 23.15 -20.21
C ASN A 88 -10.00 23.85 -18.86
N PHE A 89 -9.14 23.32 -17.99
CA PHE A 89 -8.79 23.94 -16.71
C PHE A 89 -7.27 24.02 -16.56
N ALA A 90 -6.74 25.24 -16.51
CA ALA A 90 -5.32 25.49 -16.23
C ALA A 90 -5.13 25.88 -14.76
N ASN A 91 -4.22 25.21 -14.11
CA ASN A 91 -3.79 25.57 -12.76
C ASN A 91 -2.31 26.02 -12.79
N THR A 92 -2.13 27.33 -12.68
CA THR A 92 -0.81 27.97 -12.69
C THR A 92 -0.17 28.11 -11.31
N VAL A 93 -0.97 27.95 -10.25
CA VAL A 93 -0.47 28.03 -8.86
C VAL A 93 -0.02 26.68 -8.31
N ASN A 94 -0.16 25.63 -9.12
CA ASN A 94 0.24 24.29 -8.76
C ASN A 94 1.76 24.22 -8.52
N LYS A 95 2.16 23.71 -7.37
CA LYS A 95 3.59 23.60 -7.00
C LYS A 95 3.86 22.39 -6.12
N GLY A 96 4.98 21.76 -6.36
CA GLY A 96 5.59 20.81 -5.43
C GLY A 96 6.29 21.57 -4.31
N ILE A 97 6.16 21.07 -3.10
CA ILE A 97 6.85 21.60 -1.92
C ILE A 97 7.70 20.49 -1.35
N TYR A 98 8.95 20.79 -1.10
CA TYR A 98 9.87 19.89 -0.43
C TYR A 98 10.61 20.67 0.65
N ASN A 99 10.36 20.32 1.90
CA ASN A 99 11.07 20.88 3.05
C ASN A 99 11.82 19.74 3.74
N TYR A 100 13.12 19.91 3.88
CA TYR A 100 13.96 18.93 4.55
C TYR A 100 14.84 19.62 5.58
N ASN A 101 14.86 19.10 6.79
CA ASN A 101 15.79 19.46 7.85
C ASN A 101 16.52 18.21 8.31
N ALA A 102 17.80 18.34 8.55
CA ALA A 102 18.61 17.32 9.21
C ALA A 102 19.45 17.96 10.31
N GLU A 103 19.45 17.33 11.44
CA GLU A 103 20.17 17.74 12.63
C GLU A 103 20.99 16.54 13.10
N VAL A 104 22.26 16.74 13.35
CA VAL A 104 23.15 15.74 13.91
C VAL A 104 23.95 16.40 15.02
N ALA A 105 23.96 15.77 16.18
CA ALA A 105 24.80 16.15 17.30
C ALA A 105 25.66 14.96 17.70
N ARG A 106 26.93 15.21 17.96
CA ARG A 106 27.86 14.19 18.45
C ARG A 106 28.62 14.75 19.64
N LEU A 107 28.74 13.92 20.68
CA LEU A 107 29.55 14.17 21.85
C LEU A 107 30.54 13.02 22.02
N ASP A 108 31.79 13.34 22.13
CA ASP A 108 32.87 12.41 22.41
C ASP A 108 33.46 12.72 23.79
N HIS A 109 33.72 11.69 24.58
CA HIS A 109 34.37 11.82 25.88
C HIS A 109 35.45 10.75 26.08
N ILE A 110 36.62 11.20 26.48
CA ILE A 110 37.76 10.34 26.74
C ILE A 110 37.97 10.27 28.24
N PHE A 111 37.62 9.12 28.84
CA PHE A 111 37.80 8.88 30.28
C PHE A 111 39.28 8.63 30.63
N SER A 112 40.00 7.96 29.73
CA SER A 112 41.40 7.62 29.87
C SER A 112 42.03 7.31 28.52
N ALA A 113 43.33 7.11 28.46
CA ALA A 113 44.02 6.69 27.26
C ALA A 113 43.46 5.39 26.65
N SER A 114 42.80 4.56 27.46
CA SER A 114 42.25 3.27 27.06
C SER A 114 40.72 3.24 26.91
N ASN A 115 40.00 4.25 27.40
CA ASN A 115 38.56 4.24 27.40
C ASN A 115 37.95 5.51 26.85
N LYS A 116 37.18 5.40 25.81
CA LYS A 116 36.42 6.48 25.19
C LYS A 116 35.00 6.08 24.86
N ILE A 117 34.11 7.03 24.96
CA ILE A 117 32.73 6.89 24.51
C ILE A 117 32.41 7.98 23.49
N PHE A 118 31.46 7.72 22.65
CA PHE A 118 30.73 8.76 21.94
C PHE A 118 29.24 8.48 21.90
N GLY A 119 28.47 9.55 21.89
CA GLY A 119 27.04 9.54 21.60
C GLY A 119 26.78 10.35 20.36
N THR A 120 25.96 9.82 19.46
CA THR A 120 25.44 10.56 18.30
C THR A 120 23.94 10.57 18.37
N PHE A 121 23.34 11.73 18.27
CA PHE A 121 21.91 11.90 18.04
C PHE A 121 21.72 12.43 16.62
N PHE A 122 20.70 11.93 15.94
CA PHE A 122 20.29 12.46 14.64
C PHE A 122 18.77 12.59 14.58
N ARG A 123 18.34 13.60 13.89
CA ARG A 123 16.95 13.83 13.52
C ARG A 123 16.91 14.34 12.10
N ASN A 124 16.01 13.81 11.31
CA ASN A 124 15.63 14.45 10.06
C ASN A 124 14.11 14.49 9.94
N HIS A 125 13.66 15.57 9.36
CA HIS A 125 12.26 15.86 9.13
C HIS A 125 12.08 16.29 7.69
N ARG A 126 11.16 15.65 7.00
CA ARG A 126 10.81 15.98 5.63
C ARG A 126 9.31 16.15 5.50
N ASP A 127 8.91 17.33 5.05
CA ASP A 127 7.56 17.57 4.54
C ASP A 127 7.63 17.65 3.02
N GLU A 128 6.87 16.78 2.39
CA GLU A 128 6.78 16.70 0.96
C GLU A 128 5.33 16.84 0.54
N PHE A 129 5.09 17.70 -0.43
CA PHE A 129 3.79 18.00 -0.95
C PHE A 129 3.84 17.91 -2.47
N ARG A 130 3.22 16.88 -3.03
CA ARG A 130 3.17 16.65 -4.47
C ARG A 130 1.76 16.87 -4.96
N SER A 131 1.58 17.74 -5.92
CA SER A 131 0.32 17.82 -6.66
C SER A 131 0.19 16.61 -7.59
N ASN A 132 -0.97 16.01 -7.63
CA ASN A 132 -1.17 14.83 -8.48
C ASN A 132 -2.38 14.91 -9.42
N ASN A 133 -3.35 15.81 -9.18
CA ASN A 133 -4.50 15.94 -10.08
C ASN A 133 -4.66 17.32 -10.73
N GLY A 134 -3.72 18.22 -10.53
CA GLY A 134 -3.76 19.55 -11.13
C GLY A 134 -4.78 20.51 -10.52
N LEU A 135 -5.47 20.14 -9.44
CA LEU A 135 -6.51 20.95 -8.81
C LEU A 135 -6.08 21.56 -7.47
N GLN A 136 -4.76 21.79 -7.30
CA GLN A 136 -4.23 22.42 -6.10
C GLN A 136 -4.89 23.76 -5.80
N GLY A 137 -5.23 24.00 -4.54
CA GLY A 137 -5.91 25.22 -4.11
C GLY A 137 -7.44 25.17 -4.27
N THR A 138 -7.98 24.07 -4.76
CA THR A 138 -9.42 23.82 -4.83
C THR A 138 -9.84 22.71 -3.86
N VAL A 139 -11.13 22.64 -3.56
CA VAL A 139 -11.73 21.55 -2.75
C VAL A 139 -11.58 20.21 -3.45
N ALA A 140 -11.50 20.19 -4.77
CA ALA A 140 -11.33 19.01 -5.61
C ALA A 140 -9.90 18.47 -5.64
N ASN A 141 -8.98 19.12 -4.97
CA ASN A 141 -7.60 18.68 -4.90
C ASN A 141 -7.53 17.24 -4.40
N GLN A 142 -7.20 16.30 -5.31
CA GLN A 142 -7.04 14.90 -4.96
C GLN A 142 -5.64 14.71 -4.41
N GLY A 143 -5.58 14.49 -3.09
CA GLY A 143 -4.44 13.83 -2.51
C GLY A 143 -3.11 14.41 -2.95
N GLN A 144 -2.94 15.64 -2.71
CA GLN A 144 -1.62 15.95 -2.28
C GLN A 144 -1.45 15.18 -1.00
N TRP A 145 -0.75 14.10 -1.14
CA TRP A 145 -0.28 13.38 0.00
C TRP A 145 0.76 14.28 0.65
N PRO A 146 0.43 15.08 1.69
CA PRO A 146 1.48 15.65 2.48
C PRO A 146 2.17 14.47 3.13
N GLN A 147 3.28 14.08 2.55
CA GLN A 147 4.11 13.04 3.11
C GLN A 147 5.03 13.69 4.11
N THR A 148 4.76 13.44 5.38
CA THR A 148 5.67 13.82 6.44
C THR A 148 6.49 12.60 6.84
N ARG A 149 7.81 12.72 6.79
CA ARG A 149 8.73 11.70 7.32
C ARG A 149 9.54 12.29 8.46
N ASN A 150 9.43 11.65 9.62
CA ASN A 150 10.25 11.95 10.78
C ASN A 150 11.12 10.73 11.07
N ASN A 151 12.41 10.93 11.02
CA ASN A 151 13.36 9.91 11.39
C ASN A 151 14.28 10.49 12.48
N HIS A 152 14.35 9.81 13.60
CA HIS A 152 15.24 10.18 14.68
C HIS A 152 15.81 8.97 15.37
N GLY A 153 16.97 9.13 15.94
CA GLY A 153 17.64 8.05 16.64
C GLY A 153 18.92 8.50 17.32
N GLY A 154 19.53 7.55 17.93
CA GLY A 154 20.81 7.76 18.58
C GLY A 154 21.64 6.50 18.60
N ILE A 155 22.93 6.71 18.69
CA ILE A 155 23.94 5.66 18.83
C ILE A 155 24.80 6.02 20.02
N PHE A 156 25.03 5.05 20.89
CA PHE A 156 26.03 5.10 21.94
C PHE A 156 27.09 4.07 21.63
N ASP A 157 28.35 4.48 21.69
CA ASP A 157 29.49 3.63 21.37
C ASP A 157 30.55 3.76 22.46
N TRP A 158 31.01 2.63 22.99
CA TRP A 158 32.12 2.56 23.92
C TRP A 158 33.24 1.73 23.34
N VAL A 159 34.43 2.33 23.29
CA VAL A 159 35.66 1.68 22.85
C VAL A 159 36.62 1.60 24.00
N SER A 160 37.06 0.38 24.32
CA SER A 160 38.03 0.11 25.36
C SER A 160 39.27 -0.60 24.79
N THR A 161 40.41 -0.01 24.94
CA THR A 161 41.71 -0.62 24.67
C THR A 161 42.15 -1.43 25.89
N LEU A 162 41.86 -2.72 25.90
CA LEU A 162 42.13 -3.60 27.03
C LEU A 162 43.60 -3.93 27.20
N SER A 163 44.34 -3.89 26.07
CA SER A 163 45.82 -4.01 26.02
C SER A 163 46.34 -3.40 24.72
N PRO A 164 47.64 -3.23 24.53
CA PRO A 164 48.22 -2.76 23.26
C PRO A 164 47.82 -3.60 22.03
N SER A 165 47.33 -4.84 22.26
CA SER A 165 46.94 -5.77 21.22
C SER A 165 45.45 -6.16 21.28
N ALA A 166 44.65 -5.54 22.14
CA ALA A 166 43.24 -5.95 22.34
C ALA A 166 42.33 -4.73 22.46
N VAL A 167 41.26 -4.71 21.66
CA VAL A 167 40.25 -3.66 21.66
C VAL A 167 38.86 -4.29 21.77
N LEU A 168 38.06 -3.76 22.66
CA LEU A 168 36.63 -4.07 22.77
C LEU A 168 35.82 -2.83 22.32
N ASN A 169 34.81 -3.07 21.47
CA ASN A 169 33.83 -2.04 21.11
C ASN A 169 32.42 -2.55 21.40
N LEU A 170 31.67 -1.80 22.18
CA LEU A 170 30.26 -2.02 22.45
C LEU A 170 29.45 -0.87 21.88
N ARG A 171 28.40 -1.19 21.14
CA ARG A 171 27.53 -0.21 20.53
C ARG A 171 26.07 -0.54 20.81
N ALA A 172 25.30 0.45 21.24
CA ALA A 172 23.84 0.39 21.31
C ALA A 172 23.24 1.47 20.42
N GLY A 173 22.18 1.15 19.74
CA GLY A 173 21.51 2.08 18.84
C GLY A 173 20.00 1.96 18.90
N PHE A 174 19.32 3.06 18.65
CA PHE A 174 17.89 3.13 18.47
C PHE A 174 17.54 4.06 17.31
N THR A 175 16.62 3.62 16.47
CA THR A 175 16.07 4.41 15.37
C THR A 175 14.55 4.30 15.37
N ARG A 176 13.89 5.44 15.22
CA ARG A 176 12.45 5.52 14.96
C ARG A 176 12.21 6.24 13.66
N PHE A 177 11.49 5.58 12.76
CA PHE A 177 11.00 6.13 11.52
C PHE A 177 9.48 6.26 11.61
N LEU A 178 8.97 7.43 11.28
CA LEU A 178 7.53 7.72 11.18
C LEU A 178 7.27 8.28 9.79
N GLU A 179 6.44 7.60 9.03
CA GLU A 179 5.90 8.12 7.78
C GLU A 179 4.40 8.29 7.91
N THR A 180 3.92 9.49 7.63
CA THR A 180 2.50 9.82 7.59
C THR A 180 2.17 10.40 6.22
N ASN A 181 1.18 9.80 5.58
CA ASN A 181 0.55 10.28 4.35
C ASN A 181 -0.89 10.62 4.69
N PHE A 182 -1.12 11.66 5.49
CA PHE A 182 -2.46 12.11 5.81
C PHE A 182 -2.87 13.25 4.88
N GLN A 183 -4.15 13.28 4.61
CA GLN A 183 -4.77 14.37 3.89
C GLN A 183 -4.75 15.63 4.75
N THR A 184 -4.50 16.76 4.10
CA THR A 184 -4.58 18.07 4.76
C THR A 184 -6.01 18.36 5.23
N ASP A 185 -6.16 19.32 6.13
CA ASP A 185 -7.47 19.76 6.63
C ASP A 185 -8.43 20.21 5.51
N VAL A 186 -7.89 20.68 4.38
CA VAL A 186 -8.65 21.06 3.18
C VAL A 186 -9.39 19.87 2.56
N GLN A 187 -8.93 18.65 2.81
CA GLN A 187 -9.51 17.42 2.26
C GLN A 187 -10.37 16.66 3.27
N LYS A 188 -10.42 17.12 4.51
CA LYS A 188 -11.41 16.64 5.47
C LYS A 188 -12.78 17.12 5.00
N PHE A 189 -13.59 16.18 4.60
CA PHE A 189 -14.91 16.46 4.06
C PHE A 189 -15.90 15.43 4.59
N ASP A 190 -16.97 15.89 5.19
CA ASP A 190 -18.03 14.98 5.62
C ASP A 190 -18.89 14.61 4.40
N ALA A 191 -18.79 13.36 3.97
CA ALA A 191 -19.58 12.81 2.86
C ALA A 191 -21.10 12.98 3.05
N LYS A 192 -21.57 13.10 4.30
CA LYS A 192 -22.98 13.35 4.59
C LYS A 192 -23.47 14.69 4.06
N THR A 193 -22.59 15.70 4.00
CA THR A 193 -22.94 17.02 3.43
C THR A 193 -23.29 16.93 1.96
N LEU A 194 -22.73 15.94 1.24
CA LEU A 194 -23.08 15.66 -0.16
C LEU A 194 -24.38 14.86 -0.30
N GLY A 195 -24.88 14.27 0.79
CA GLY A 195 -26.10 13.48 0.76
C GLY A 195 -25.91 11.96 0.88
N PHE A 196 -24.68 11.48 1.05
CA PHE A 196 -24.44 10.05 1.30
C PHE A 196 -25.00 9.62 2.65
N ARG A 197 -25.73 8.50 2.68
CA ARG A 197 -26.39 8.03 3.91
C ARG A 197 -25.48 7.22 4.84
N GLN A 198 -24.57 6.43 4.29
CA GLN A 198 -23.87 5.39 5.05
C GLN A 198 -22.36 5.35 4.82
N LEU A 199 -21.76 6.40 4.25
CA LEU A 199 -20.32 6.44 4.12
C LEU A 199 -19.69 6.87 5.46
N PRO A 200 -18.85 6.02 6.08
CA PRO A 200 -18.05 6.43 7.21
C PRO A 200 -16.85 7.24 6.74
N GLY A 201 -16.33 8.07 7.60
CA GLY A 201 -15.09 8.78 7.36
C GLY A 201 -15.24 10.28 7.20
N SER A 202 -14.12 10.96 7.38
CA SER A 202 -14.01 12.42 7.38
C SER A 202 -13.31 12.94 6.13
N TYR A 203 -13.29 12.12 5.06
CA TYR A 203 -12.59 12.44 3.82
C TYR A 203 -13.55 12.34 2.66
N MET A 204 -13.31 13.19 1.67
CA MET A 204 -14.10 13.18 0.44
C MET A 204 -14.01 11.81 -0.24
N PRO A 205 -15.13 11.17 -0.55
CA PRO A 205 -15.16 9.97 -1.35
C PRO A 205 -14.46 10.22 -2.69
N ARG A 206 -13.69 9.25 -3.15
CA ARG A 206 -13.01 9.34 -4.43
C ARG A 206 -14.00 9.09 -5.57
N VAL A 207 -14.06 10.01 -6.50
CA VAL A 207 -14.84 9.89 -7.74
C VAL A 207 -13.89 9.94 -8.92
N ASN A 208 -13.88 8.88 -9.70
CA ASN A 208 -13.21 8.80 -10.99
C ASN A 208 -14.25 8.94 -12.10
N LEU A 209 -13.98 9.81 -13.04
CA LEU A 209 -14.75 9.96 -14.27
C LEU A 209 -13.83 9.71 -15.46
N ASP A 210 -14.18 8.78 -16.33
CA ASP A 210 -13.39 8.55 -17.55
C ASP A 210 -13.14 9.87 -18.30
N GLN A 211 -11.88 10.12 -18.66
CA GLN A 211 -11.43 11.32 -19.41
C GLN A 211 -11.45 12.64 -18.62
N TYR A 212 -11.88 12.64 -17.37
CA TYR A 212 -11.88 13.80 -16.48
C TYR A 212 -10.91 13.62 -15.33
N THR A 213 -10.53 14.72 -14.74
CA THR A 213 -9.69 14.70 -13.56
C THR A 213 -10.44 14.10 -12.37
N ASN A 214 -9.84 13.09 -11.76
CA ASN A 214 -10.39 12.44 -10.58
C ASN A 214 -10.40 13.39 -9.37
N ILE A 215 -11.39 13.25 -8.52
CA ILE A 215 -11.54 14.05 -7.30
C ILE A 215 -11.72 13.17 -6.08
N GLY A 216 -11.44 13.75 -4.90
CA GLY A 216 -11.48 13.02 -3.64
C GLY A 216 -10.37 11.99 -3.52
N VAL A 217 -10.23 11.38 -2.40
CA VAL A 217 -9.10 10.50 -2.05
C VAL A 217 -9.55 9.14 -1.55
N GLY A 218 -10.79 9.02 -1.09
CA GLY A 218 -11.36 7.75 -0.64
C GLY A 218 -10.76 7.18 0.64
N SER A 219 -9.60 7.65 1.09
CA SER A 219 -8.90 7.07 2.24
C SER A 219 -8.13 8.09 3.07
N GLN A 220 -7.87 7.74 4.32
CA GLN A 220 -7.06 8.56 5.23
C GLN A 220 -5.56 8.56 4.88
N GLY A 221 -5.10 7.58 4.08
CA GLY A 221 -3.70 7.43 3.75
C GLY A 221 -2.98 6.35 4.56
N VAL A 222 -1.65 6.42 4.55
CA VAL A 222 -0.77 5.46 5.21
C VAL A 222 -0.11 6.09 6.42
N ASN A 223 -0.03 5.33 7.50
CA ASN A 223 0.79 5.66 8.65
C ASN A 223 1.67 4.44 8.96
N THR A 224 2.98 4.64 8.92
CA THR A 224 3.94 3.60 9.25
C THR A 224 4.86 4.10 10.36
N VAL A 225 5.00 3.30 11.40
CA VAL A 225 5.93 3.56 12.49
C VAL A 225 6.85 2.36 12.63
N ASP A 226 8.12 2.56 12.29
CA ASP A 226 9.15 1.55 12.45
C ASP A 226 10.12 1.94 13.55
N ASN A 227 10.42 1.00 14.44
CA ASN A 227 11.39 1.16 15.50
C ASN A 227 12.41 0.04 15.41
N THR A 228 13.69 0.38 15.47
CA THR A 228 14.78 -0.59 15.52
C THR A 228 15.68 -0.28 16.71
N GLY A 229 15.73 -1.21 17.64
CA GLY A 229 16.75 -1.23 18.69
C GLY A 229 17.86 -2.19 18.28
N SER A 230 19.13 -1.80 18.48
CA SER A 230 20.28 -2.63 18.13
C SER A 230 21.34 -2.63 19.23
N PHE A 231 22.01 -3.76 19.34
CA PHE A 231 23.20 -3.92 20.19
C PHE A 231 24.26 -4.69 19.40
N GLN A 232 25.52 -4.21 19.48
CA GLN A 232 26.67 -4.84 18.83
C GLN A 232 27.83 -4.91 19.81
N ALA A 233 28.56 -6.03 19.79
CA ALA A 233 29.79 -6.21 20.52
C ALA A 233 30.86 -6.74 19.56
N ASN A 234 32.00 -6.07 19.50
CA ASN A 234 33.12 -6.45 18.65
C ASN A 234 34.41 -6.48 19.48
N TYR A 235 35.15 -7.55 19.37
CA TYR A 235 36.46 -7.68 20.01
C TYR A 235 37.51 -7.95 18.94
N THR A 236 38.61 -7.24 19.00
CA THR A 236 39.76 -7.40 18.12
C THR A 236 40.99 -7.72 18.95
N LYS A 237 41.72 -8.76 18.56
CA LYS A 237 42.97 -9.17 19.18
C LYS A 237 44.04 -9.42 18.13
N THR A 238 45.15 -8.74 18.26
CA THR A 238 46.34 -8.94 17.43
C THR A 238 47.38 -9.72 18.19
N PHE A 239 47.92 -10.77 17.61
CA PHE A 239 49.01 -11.54 18.17
C PHE A 239 49.83 -12.22 17.04
N SER A 240 51.16 -12.11 17.12
CA SER A 240 52.04 -12.61 16.08
C SER A 240 51.61 -12.16 14.66
N ARG A 241 51.17 -13.10 13.82
CA ARG A 241 50.73 -12.87 12.43
C ARG A 241 49.22 -12.77 12.26
N HIS A 242 48.47 -12.94 13.34
CA HIS A 242 47.02 -12.95 13.35
C HIS A 242 46.40 -11.65 13.84
N THR A 243 45.32 -11.23 13.22
CA THR A 243 44.43 -10.24 13.75
C THR A 243 43.02 -10.82 13.77
N LEU A 244 42.65 -11.38 14.92
CA LEU A 244 41.35 -11.98 15.13
C LEU A 244 40.33 -10.91 15.48
N LYS A 245 39.17 -10.95 14.80
CA LYS A 245 37.99 -10.16 15.11
C LYS A 245 36.82 -11.12 15.31
N TYR A 246 36.10 -10.96 16.40
CA TYR A 246 34.87 -11.68 16.63
C TYR A 246 33.86 -10.80 17.31
N GLY A 247 32.60 -11.07 17.05
CA GLY A 247 31.56 -10.23 17.59
C GLY A 247 30.17 -10.79 17.33
N GLY A 248 29.21 -10.01 17.78
CA GLY A 248 27.82 -10.32 17.57
C GLY A 248 26.98 -9.06 17.46
N GLU A 249 25.81 -9.26 16.92
CA GLU A 249 24.81 -8.23 16.72
C GLU A 249 23.43 -8.78 17.08
N TYR A 250 22.62 -7.96 17.73
CA TYR A 250 21.20 -8.21 17.97
C TYR A 250 20.40 -6.98 17.57
N ARG A 251 19.30 -7.19 16.83
CA ARG A 251 18.32 -6.14 16.51
C ARG A 251 16.92 -6.62 16.89
N ASN A 252 16.15 -5.74 17.49
CA ASN A 252 14.70 -5.87 17.63
C ASN A 252 14.04 -4.86 16.69
N ILE A 253 13.27 -5.37 15.75
CA ILE A 253 12.63 -4.57 14.71
C ILE A 253 11.13 -4.65 14.92
N ARG A 254 10.47 -3.51 14.96
CA ARG A 254 9.02 -3.38 15.10
C ARG A 254 8.50 -2.49 14.00
N SER A 255 7.46 -2.96 13.31
CA SER A 255 6.82 -2.20 12.24
C SER A 255 5.30 -2.20 12.45
N ASN A 256 4.72 -1.00 12.47
CA ASN A 256 3.29 -0.80 12.69
C ASN A 256 2.66 -0.08 11.50
N PRO A 257 2.51 -0.75 10.35
CA PRO A 257 1.84 -0.16 9.22
C PRO A 257 0.33 -0.10 9.44
N ARG A 258 -0.26 1.03 9.09
CA ARG A 258 -1.70 1.20 9.03
C ARG A 258 -2.09 1.59 7.60
N THR A 259 -2.89 0.76 6.96
CA THR A 259 -3.49 1.03 5.66
C THR A 259 -5.00 0.97 5.81
N THR A 260 -5.70 2.01 5.40
CA THR A 260 -7.14 2.12 5.61
C THR A 260 -7.96 1.70 4.38
N GLY A 261 -7.31 1.58 3.23
CA GLY A 261 -8.00 1.32 1.96
C GLY A 261 -8.93 2.49 1.58
N ASN A 262 -10.00 2.20 0.85
CA ASN A 262 -10.99 3.20 0.44
C ASN A 262 -12.07 3.38 1.53
N GLU A 263 -11.70 3.76 2.73
CA GLU A 263 -12.62 3.82 3.88
C GLU A 263 -13.71 4.88 3.77
N SER A 264 -13.52 5.89 2.92
CA SER A 264 -14.53 6.93 2.62
C SER A 264 -15.30 6.66 1.33
N GLY A 265 -14.99 5.56 0.65
CA GLY A 265 -15.62 5.17 -0.60
C GLY A 265 -14.83 5.55 -1.85
N PHE A 266 -14.87 4.69 -2.82
CA PHE A 266 -14.33 4.86 -4.16
C PHE A 266 -15.44 4.58 -5.17
N PHE A 267 -15.64 5.46 -6.14
CA PHE A 267 -16.67 5.37 -7.16
C PHE A 267 -16.06 5.63 -8.52
N ASN A 268 -16.27 4.72 -9.44
CA ASN A 268 -15.78 4.82 -10.81
C ASN A 268 -16.94 4.91 -11.78
N PHE A 269 -17.01 6.01 -12.52
CA PHE A 269 -18.04 6.24 -13.52
C PHE A 269 -17.43 6.18 -14.92
N THR A 270 -17.92 5.23 -15.68
CA THR A 270 -17.57 5.01 -17.06
C THR A 270 -18.75 5.33 -17.96
N ARG A 271 -18.59 5.12 -19.25
CA ARG A 271 -19.69 5.26 -20.21
C ARG A 271 -20.72 4.14 -20.16
N ALA A 272 -20.46 3.06 -19.42
CA ALA A 272 -21.24 1.80 -19.50
C ALA A 272 -22.75 2.00 -19.29
N TYR A 273 -23.15 2.86 -18.37
CA TYR A 273 -24.56 3.08 -18.07
C TYR A 273 -25.30 3.96 -19.09
N THR A 274 -24.57 4.74 -19.88
CA THR A 274 -25.16 5.63 -20.88
C THR A 274 -24.82 5.23 -22.33
N ARG A 275 -24.23 4.04 -22.54
CA ARG A 275 -24.05 3.44 -23.88
C ARG A 275 -25.35 2.94 -24.46
N ARG A 276 -25.39 2.81 -25.79
CA ARG A 276 -26.51 2.18 -26.53
C ARG A 276 -26.70 0.74 -26.11
N ASP A 277 -25.64 -0.04 -26.16
CA ASP A 277 -25.56 -1.43 -25.71
C ASP A 277 -24.59 -1.52 -24.52
N PRO A 278 -25.04 -1.91 -23.31
CA PRO A 278 -24.18 -2.00 -22.13
C PRO A 278 -23.02 -2.98 -22.30
N ASN A 279 -23.17 -4.00 -23.13
CA ASN A 279 -22.17 -5.03 -23.38
C ASN A 279 -21.20 -4.67 -24.50
N SER A 280 -21.51 -3.64 -25.28
CA SER A 280 -20.65 -3.20 -26.37
C SER A 280 -19.52 -2.29 -25.89
N GLN A 281 -18.35 -2.42 -26.51
CA GLN A 281 -17.26 -1.46 -26.36
C GLN A 281 -17.38 -0.29 -27.36
N ASP A 282 -18.60 -0.01 -27.85
CA ASP A 282 -18.89 1.09 -28.75
C ASP A 282 -18.23 2.41 -28.29
N ALA A 283 -17.41 2.96 -29.16
CA ALA A 283 -16.66 4.18 -28.90
C ALA A 283 -17.49 5.47 -29.14
N THR A 284 -18.66 5.34 -29.77
CA THR A 284 -19.49 6.48 -30.20
C THR A 284 -20.69 6.77 -29.31
N SER A 285 -20.94 5.96 -28.29
CA SER A 285 -22.05 6.16 -27.36
C SER A 285 -21.63 6.15 -25.90
N GLY A 286 -22.44 6.81 -25.07
CA GLY A 286 -22.24 6.93 -23.63
C GLY A 286 -21.22 8.00 -23.23
N HIS A 287 -21.37 8.47 -21.99
CA HIS A 287 -20.52 9.50 -21.41
C HIS A 287 -20.39 9.33 -19.90
N SER A 288 -19.17 9.44 -19.35
CA SER A 288 -18.94 9.20 -17.92
C SER A 288 -19.62 10.23 -17.00
N VAL A 289 -19.61 11.50 -17.39
CA VAL A 289 -20.33 12.57 -16.66
C VAL A 289 -21.85 12.35 -16.71
N ALA A 290 -22.37 11.82 -17.83
CA ALA A 290 -23.79 11.46 -17.93
C ALA A 290 -24.14 10.30 -16.96
N SER A 291 -23.31 9.26 -16.92
CA SER A 291 -23.47 8.15 -15.93
C SER A 291 -23.38 8.67 -14.49
N PHE A 292 -22.47 9.64 -14.24
CA PHE A 292 -22.32 10.29 -12.94
C PHE A 292 -23.55 11.10 -12.56
N LEU A 293 -24.06 11.93 -13.47
CA LEU A 293 -25.29 12.69 -13.24
C LEU A 293 -26.49 11.79 -12.97
N LEU A 294 -26.57 10.63 -13.61
CA LEU A 294 -27.61 9.64 -13.33
C LEU A 294 -27.41 8.87 -12.03
N GLY A 295 -26.22 8.98 -11.40
CA GLY A 295 -25.91 8.30 -10.15
C GLY A 295 -25.63 6.79 -10.29
N TYR A 296 -25.15 6.33 -11.45
CA TYR A 296 -24.82 4.93 -11.71
C TYR A 296 -23.32 4.69 -11.88
N PRO A 297 -22.58 4.42 -10.79
CA PRO A 297 -21.18 4.01 -10.91
C PRO A 297 -21.08 2.64 -11.55
N ALA A 298 -20.11 2.47 -12.44
CA ALA A 298 -19.80 1.18 -13.05
C ALA A 298 -19.12 0.22 -12.07
N ASP A 299 -18.39 0.79 -11.12
CA ASP A 299 -17.67 0.10 -10.06
C ASP A 299 -17.57 1.02 -8.84
N ALA A 300 -17.76 0.49 -7.67
CA ALA A 300 -17.50 1.19 -6.43
C ALA A 300 -17.13 0.21 -5.31
N ASN A 301 -16.41 0.70 -4.31
CA ASN A 301 -16.09 -0.08 -3.13
C ASN A 301 -15.86 0.80 -1.91
N ILE A 302 -15.99 0.17 -0.74
CA ILE A 302 -15.60 0.75 0.53
C ILE A 302 -14.78 -0.25 1.33
N GLY A 303 -13.59 0.16 1.77
CA GLY A 303 -12.65 -0.68 2.47
C GLY A 303 -12.76 -0.60 3.98
N ALA A 304 -12.46 -1.70 4.66
CA ALA A 304 -12.24 -1.74 6.09
C ALA A 304 -10.99 -2.59 6.39
N GLY A 305 -10.07 -2.04 7.15
CA GLY A 305 -8.82 -2.71 7.50
C GLY A 305 -8.50 -2.60 8.99
N GLN A 306 -7.76 -3.56 9.49
CA GLN A 306 -7.25 -3.57 10.86
C GLN A 306 -5.76 -3.23 10.87
N ALA A 307 -5.34 -2.33 11.76
CA ALA A 307 -3.94 -2.02 11.96
C ALA A 307 -3.15 -3.24 12.45
N ARG A 308 -1.89 -3.34 12.05
CA ARG A 308 -0.96 -4.38 12.48
C ARG A 308 0.14 -3.79 13.37
N ALA A 309 0.66 -4.64 14.26
CA ALA A 309 1.84 -4.34 15.07
C ALA A 309 2.77 -5.54 15.03
N THR A 310 3.70 -5.51 14.10
CA THR A 310 4.62 -6.62 13.83
C THR A 310 5.96 -6.43 14.51
N GLN A 311 6.60 -7.55 14.84
CA GLN A 311 7.92 -7.59 15.44
C GLN A 311 8.69 -8.83 14.98
N TRP A 312 9.99 -8.64 14.78
CA TRP A 312 10.95 -9.74 14.62
C TRP A 312 12.31 -9.35 15.17
N ASN A 313 13.15 -10.34 15.40
CA ASN A 313 14.50 -10.16 15.90
C ASN A 313 15.51 -10.64 14.84
N TYR A 314 16.63 -9.98 14.80
CA TYR A 314 17.78 -10.40 14.03
C TYR A 314 18.97 -10.59 14.96
N SER A 315 19.69 -11.70 14.80
CA SER A 315 20.91 -12.01 15.55
C SER A 315 22.00 -12.45 14.60
N ALA A 316 23.22 -12.04 14.87
CA ALA A 316 24.37 -12.47 14.10
C ALA A 316 25.59 -12.69 14.98
N LEU A 317 26.40 -13.68 14.65
CA LEU A 317 27.72 -13.93 15.24
C LEU A 317 28.74 -14.04 14.14
N PHE A 318 29.94 -13.56 14.36
CA PHE A 318 31.03 -13.71 13.40
C PHE A 318 32.37 -13.91 14.06
N VAL A 319 33.27 -14.55 13.31
CA VAL A 319 34.72 -14.64 13.57
C VAL A 319 35.45 -14.40 12.27
N GLN A 320 36.51 -13.63 12.32
CA GLN A 320 37.39 -13.33 11.18
C GLN A 320 38.83 -13.31 11.65
N ASP A 321 39.73 -13.88 10.84
CA ASP A 321 41.17 -13.78 11.01
C ASP A 321 41.84 -13.13 9.78
N ASP A 322 42.58 -12.08 10.02
CA ASP A 322 43.46 -11.44 9.05
C ASP A 322 44.89 -11.98 9.32
N LEU A 323 45.26 -13.09 8.60
CA LEU A 323 46.53 -13.80 8.77
C LEU A 323 47.57 -13.29 7.79
N ARG A 324 48.64 -12.71 8.33
CA ARG A 324 49.87 -12.42 7.54
C ARG A 324 50.71 -13.66 7.36
N LEU A 325 50.36 -14.48 6.36
CA LEU A 325 51.02 -15.77 6.13
C LEU A 325 52.51 -15.62 5.81
N THR A 326 52.84 -14.60 5.00
CA THR A 326 54.22 -14.17 4.72
C THR A 326 54.30 -12.64 4.71
N ARG A 327 55.51 -12.09 4.51
CA ARG A 327 55.70 -10.64 4.31
C ARG A 327 54.93 -10.08 3.09
N LYS A 328 54.62 -10.95 2.10
CA LYS A 328 53.95 -10.57 0.85
C LYS A 328 52.53 -11.10 0.73
N LEU A 329 52.10 -12.04 1.59
CA LEU A 329 50.80 -12.68 1.49
C LEU A 329 50.02 -12.53 2.77
N THR A 330 48.82 -11.93 2.63
CA THR A 330 47.79 -11.88 3.66
C THR A 330 46.61 -12.70 3.21
N VAL A 331 46.08 -13.52 4.11
CA VAL A 331 44.89 -14.34 3.94
C VAL A 331 43.83 -13.83 4.94
N ASN A 332 42.63 -13.56 4.47
CA ASN A 332 41.50 -13.21 5.31
C ASN A 332 40.54 -14.40 5.32
N LEU A 333 40.24 -14.94 6.49
CA LEU A 333 39.29 -16.03 6.68
C LEU A 333 38.16 -15.52 7.60
N GLY A 334 36.92 -15.75 7.22
CA GLY A 334 35.77 -15.34 8.02
C GLY A 334 34.64 -16.33 7.98
N LEU A 335 33.93 -16.44 9.07
CA LEU A 335 32.67 -17.15 9.18
C LEU A 335 31.68 -16.23 9.89
N ARG A 336 30.51 -16.04 9.31
CA ARG A 336 29.39 -15.36 9.93
C ARG A 336 28.18 -16.30 9.94
N TRP A 337 27.44 -16.25 11.01
CA TRP A 337 26.14 -16.89 11.16
C TRP A 337 25.09 -15.83 11.41
N ASP A 338 24.02 -15.86 10.61
CA ASP A 338 22.88 -14.94 10.72
C ASP A 338 21.63 -15.73 11.06
N PHE A 339 20.81 -15.15 11.92
CA PHE A 339 19.50 -15.66 12.27
C PHE A 339 18.48 -14.54 12.20
N GLU A 340 17.57 -14.63 11.26
CA GLU A 340 16.39 -13.78 11.22
C GLU A 340 15.22 -14.52 11.87
N GLY A 341 14.81 -14.06 13.05
CA GLY A 341 13.68 -14.64 13.77
C GLY A 341 12.38 -14.39 12.98
N PRO A 342 11.43 -15.33 13.03
CA PRO A 342 10.19 -15.19 12.28
C PRO A 342 9.34 -14.02 12.79
N LEU A 343 8.61 -13.41 11.86
CA LEU A 343 7.68 -12.33 12.15
C LEU A 343 6.57 -12.80 13.10
N THR A 344 6.29 -11.99 14.09
CA THR A 344 5.13 -12.14 14.96
C THR A 344 4.28 -10.87 14.92
N GLU A 345 2.99 -10.99 15.22
CA GLU A 345 2.08 -9.85 15.26
C GLU A 345 1.39 -9.80 16.65
N ARG A 346 1.24 -8.59 17.18
CA ARG A 346 0.78 -8.36 18.54
C ARG A 346 -0.63 -8.90 18.82
N TYR A 347 -1.51 -8.80 17.82
CA TYR A 347 -2.93 -9.11 17.93
C TYR A 347 -3.32 -10.40 17.19
N ASN A 348 -2.33 -11.21 16.77
CA ASN A 348 -2.52 -12.44 15.98
C ASN A 348 -3.25 -12.18 14.64
N ARG A 349 -2.88 -11.12 13.93
CA ARG A 349 -3.49 -10.68 12.67
C ARG A 349 -2.66 -11.08 11.45
N LEU A 350 -2.16 -12.32 11.46
CA LEU A 350 -1.39 -12.88 10.34
C LEU A 350 -1.96 -14.22 9.92
N VAL A 351 -1.91 -14.46 8.62
CA VAL A 351 -2.16 -15.79 8.03
C VAL A 351 -0.84 -16.54 8.00
N ARG A 352 -0.79 -17.71 8.67
CA ARG A 352 0.42 -18.54 8.73
C ARG A 352 0.49 -19.58 7.61
N GLY A 353 -0.64 -19.96 7.03
CA GLY A 353 -0.66 -20.99 6.00
C GLY A 353 -2.07 -21.48 5.68
N PHE A 354 -2.12 -22.67 5.09
CA PHE A 354 -3.37 -23.30 4.66
C PHE A 354 -3.44 -24.76 5.15
N ALA A 355 -4.57 -25.13 5.67
CA ALA A 355 -4.82 -26.46 6.25
C ALA A 355 -5.24 -27.47 5.16
N PHE A 356 -4.33 -27.89 4.29
CA PHE A 356 -4.63 -28.74 3.13
C PHE A 356 -5.35 -30.06 3.49
N ASP A 357 -5.10 -30.63 4.65
CA ASP A 357 -5.61 -31.95 5.04
C ASP A 357 -6.84 -31.90 5.95
N GLN A 358 -7.22 -30.72 6.46
CA GLN A 358 -8.38 -30.57 7.33
C GLN A 358 -9.67 -30.51 6.51
N ALA A 359 -10.69 -31.26 6.93
CA ALA A 359 -12.00 -31.18 6.33
C ALA A 359 -12.58 -29.76 6.48
N SER A 360 -13.08 -29.17 5.40
CA SER A 360 -13.78 -27.90 5.46
C SER A 360 -15.09 -28.03 6.26
N PRO A 361 -15.44 -27.06 7.12
CA PRO A 361 -16.75 -27.04 7.76
C PRO A 361 -17.94 -27.01 6.78
N LEU A 362 -17.69 -26.72 5.50
CA LEU A 362 -18.70 -26.76 4.44
C LEU A 362 -18.76 -28.12 3.72
N ALA A 363 -17.88 -29.09 4.02
CA ALA A 363 -17.73 -30.31 3.25
C ALA A 363 -19.08 -31.06 3.06
N ASP A 364 -19.84 -31.24 4.14
CA ASP A 364 -21.12 -31.96 4.07
C ASP A 364 -22.20 -31.18 3.30
N ARG A 365 -22.26 -29.86 3.48
CA ARG A 365 -23.21 -29.01 2.74
C ARG A 365 -22.91 -28.99 1.25
N VAL A 366 -21.63 -28.91 0.88
CA VAL A 366 -21.21 -28.91 -0.52
C VAL A 366 -21.45 -30.27 -1.17
N ARG A 367 -21.14 -31.36 -0.46
CA ARG A 367 -21.39 -32.73 -0.96
C ARG A 367 -22.84 -32.96 -1.31
N ASN A 368 -23.75 -32.38 -0.54
CA ASN A 368 -25.22 -32.56 -0.69
C ASN A 368 -25.88 -31.43 -1.51
N ALA A 369 -25.10 -30.50 -2.06
CA ALA A 369 -25.64 -29.38 -2.84
C ALA A 369 -26.06 -29.83 -4.25
N PRO A 370 -27.07 -29.18 -4.85
CA PRO A 370 -27.39 -29.38 -6.26
C PRO A 370 -26.17 -29.13 -7.14
N GLY A 371 -25.84 -30.06 -8.04
CA GLY A 371 -24.67 -29.96 -8.92
C GLY A 371 -23.38 -30.47 -8.34
N ALA A 372 -23.33 -30.95 -7.10
CA ALA A 372 -22.14 -31.54 -6.49
C ALA A 372 -21.55 -32.70 -7.31
N ALA A 373 -22.40 -33.46 -8.00
CA ALA A 373 -22.00 -34.55 -8.88
C ALA A 373 -21.09 -34.10 -10.05
N ASN A 374 -21.16 -32.83 -10.46
CA ASN A 374 -20.35 -32.24 -11.51
C ASN A 374 -19.02 -31.66 -10.98
N CYS A 375 -18.76 -31.79 -9.70
CA CYS A 375 -17.56 -31.25 -9.02
C CYS A 375 -16.87 -32.36 -8.21
N PRO A 376 -15.95 -33.14 -8.80
CA PRO A 376 -15.26 -34.24 -8.09
C PRO A 376 -14.57 -33.78 -6.80
N ALA A 377 -14.00 -32.57 -6.78
CA ALA A 377 -13.37 -31.99 -5.61
C ALA A 377 -14.37 -31.68 -4.48
N CYS A 378 -15.66 -31.48 -4.79
CA CYS A 378 -16.70 -31.21 -3.82
C CYS A 378 -17.05 -32.41 -2.92
N ALA A 379 -16.75 -33.64 -3.38
CA ALA A 379 -16.97 -34.86 -2.61
C ALA A 379 -16.13 -34.89 -1.31
N ASN A 380 -14.97 -34.29 -1.32
CA ASN A 380 -14.05 -34.26 -0.19
C ASN A 380 -13.41 -32.88 -0.01
N LEU A 381 -14.23 -31.89 0.23
CA LEU A 381 -13.76 -30.51 0.38
C LEU A 381 -12.89 -30.37 1.63
N LYS A 382 -11.64 -29.99 1.43
CA LYS A 382 -10.66 -29.74 2.47
C LYS A 382 -10.07 -28.35 2.37
N GLY A 383 -9.46 -27.91 3.45
CA GLY A 383 -8.65 -26.71 3.49
C GLY A 383 -9.36 -25.49 4.07
N GLY A 384 -8.55 -24.50 4.30
CA GLY A 384 -8.90 -23.20 4.83
C GLY A 384 -7.66 -22.51 5.43
N LEU A 385 -7.78 -21.23 5.71
CA LEU A 385 -6.67 -20.46 6.25
C LEU A 385 -6.37 -20.83 7.70
N LEU A 386 -5.08 -20.88 8.02
CA LEU A 386 -4.54 -20.99 9.38
C LEU A 386 -4.01 -19.63 9.83
N PHE A 387 -4.35 -19.24 11.05
CA PHE A 387 -3.97 -17.94 11.61
C PHE A 387 -2.93 -18.12 12.70
N ALA A 388 -1.86 -17.33 12.65
CA ALA A 388 -0.79 -17.35 13.61
C ALA A 388 -1.31 -17.04 15.02
N GLY A 389 -1.00 -17.91 16.01
CA GLY A 389 -1.43 -17.76 17.40
C GLY A 389 -2.90 -18.05 17.66
N VAL A 390 -3.62 -18.69 16.75
CA VAL A 390 -5.04 -19.02 16.88
C VAL A 390 -5.24 -20.53 16.74
N GLY A 391 -6.08 -21.13 17.60
CA GLY A 391 -6.45 -22.54 17.52
C GLY A 391 -5.28 -23.53 17.64
N GLY A 392 -4.25 -23.18 18.42
CA GLY A 392 -3.06 -24.01 18.61
C GLY A 392 -1.99 -23.87 17.53
N VAL A 393 -2.23 -23.03 16.51
CA VAL A 393 -1.23 -22.70 15.47
C VAL A 393 -0.15 -21.82 16.07
N ASP A 394 1.11 -22.08 15.69
CA ASP A 394 2.24 -21.26 16.14
C ASP A 394 2.03 -19.77 15.85
N ARG A 395 2.53 -18.90 16.72
CA ARG A 395 2.37 -17.44 16.60
C ARG A 395 3.29 -16.82 15.56
N SER A 396 4.37 -17.49 15.22
CA SER A 396 5.31 -17.04 14.20
C SER A 396 4.69 -17.18 12.80
N LEU A 397 5.04 -16.28 11.89
CA LEU A 397 4.54 -16.32 10.50
C LEU A 397 5.09 -17.53 9.74
N PHE A 398 6.35 -17.89 10.00
CA PHE A 398 7.04 -19.02 9.35
C PHE A 398 7.98 -19.72 10.35
N ASP A 399 8.45 -20.90 9.98
CA ASP A 399 9.39 -21.67 10.77
C ASP A 399 10.79 -21.02 10.70
N PRO A 400 11.52 -20.94 11.84
CA PRO A 400 12.80 -20.26 11.84
C PRO A 400 13.88 -21.07 11.11
N ASP A 401 14.58 -20.45 10.19
CA ASP A 401 15.79 -20.97 9.58
C ASP A 401 17.03 -20.58 10.40
N ARG A 402 17.88 -21.55 10.73
CA ARG A 402 19.04 -21.37 11.61
C ARG A 402 20.37 -21.78 10.97
N ASN A 403 20.38 -22.11 9.67
CA ASN A 403 21.54 -22.66 8.98
C ASN A 403 22.28 -21.66 8.10
N ASN A 404 22.05 -20.36 8.28
CA ASN A 404 22.61 -19.29 7.45
C ASN A 404 24.09 -19.00 7.80
N PHE A 405 24.97 -19.93 7.46
CA PHE A 405 26.41 -19.79 7.62
C PHE A 405 27.04 -19.16 6.36
N GLN A 406 27.86 -18.15 6.56
CA GLN A 406 28.44 -17.28 5.52
C GLN A 406 29.99 -17.34 5.58
N PRO A 407 30.62 -18.35 4.99
CA PRO A 407 32.06 -18.41 4.89
C PRO A 407 32.59 -17.33 3.92
N ARG A 408 33.76 -16.80 4.25
CA ARG A 408 34.45 -15.77 3.47
C ARG A 408 35.94 -16.08 3.43
N ILE A 409 36.53 -15.94 2.24
CA ILE A 409 37.98 -16.05 2.04
C ILE A 409 38.47 -14.91 1.18
N GLY A 410 39.57 -14.30 1.58
CA GLY A 410 40.23 -13.23 0.83
C GLY A 410 41.72 -13.45 0.81
N LEU A 411 42.35 -13.00 -0.27
CA LEU A 411 43.78 -13.09 -0.49
C LEU A 411 44.30 -11.72 -0.94
N ALA A 412 45.44 -11.30 -0.40
CA ALA A 412 46.17 -10.14 -0.88
C ALA A 412 47.63 -10.50 -1.02
N TYR A 413 48.12 -10.47 -2.26
CA TYR A 413 49.52 -10.83 -2.57
C TYR A 413 50.28 -9.64 -3.18
N GLN A 414 51.37 -9.27 -2.55
CA GLN A 414 52.26 -8.24 -3.03
C GLN A 414 53.21 -8.78 -4.06
N LEU A 415 52.92 -8.60 -5.35
CA LEU A 415 53.76 -8.98 -6.47
C LEU A 415 55.07 -8.22 -6.51
N SER A 416 55.00 -6.89 -6.29
CA SER A 416 56.15 -5.98 -6.25
C SER A 416 55.94 -4.91 -5.17
N SER A 417 56.96 -4.03 -4.97
CA SER A 417 56.80 -2.86 -4.06
C SER A 417 55.72 -1.89 -4.48
N LYS A 418 55.25 -1.96 -5.75
CA LYS A 418 54.22 -1.06 -6.32
C LYS A 418 52.93 -1.79 -6.75
N THR A 419 52.86 -3.12 -6.66
CA THR A 419 51.73 -3.89 -7.20
C THR A 419 51.24 -4.92 -6.18
N VAL A 420 49.94 -4.86 -5.88
CA VAL A 420 49.21 -5.82 -5.02
C VAL A 420 48.05 -6.38 -5.81
N VAL A 421 47.94 -7.72 -5.87
CA VAL A 421 46.79 -8.43 -6.41
C VAL A 421 45.89 -8.86 -5.24
N ARG A 422 44.59 -8.66 -5.37
CA ARG A 422 43.60 -9.05 -4.37
C ARG A 422 42.48 -9.82 -5.02
N GLY A 423 42.00 -10.84 -4.33
CA GLY A 423 40.85 -11.63 -4.74
C GLY A 423 40.13 -12.19 -3.51
N GLY A 424 38.89 -12.53 -3.66
CA GLY A 424 38.12 -13.11 -2.57
C GLY A 424 36.80 -13.71 -3.04
N TYR A 425 36.25 -14.56 -2.20
CA TYR A 425 34.96 -15.20 -2.36
C TYR A 425 34.22 -15.20 -1.02
N GLY A 426 32.90 -15.06 -1.06
CA GLY A 426 32.08 -15.14 0.14
C GLY A 426 30.63 -15.47 -0.18
N LEU A 427 30.01 -16.18 0.73
CA LEU A 427 28.58 -16.42 0.73
C LEU A 427 27.91 -15.36 1.59
N TYR A 428 26.77 -14.83 1.12
CA TYR A 428 26.01 -13.79 1.83
C TYR A 428 24.54 -14.11 1.75
N TYR A 429 23.85 -14.02 2.90
CA TYR A 429 22.41 -14.03 2.97
C TYR A 429 21.91 -12.60 3.12
N SER A 430 20.86 -12.27 2.38
CA SER A 430 20.21 -10.96 2.50
C SER A 430 18.96 -11.09 3.33
N PRO A 431 18.74 -10.23 4.35
CA PRO A 431 17.48 -10.22 5.05
C PRO A 431 16.35 -9.93 4.07
N THR A 432 15.34 -10.77 4.07
CA THR A 432 14.13 -10.52 3.29
C THR A 432 13.17 -9.67 4.12
N GLY A 433 12.58 -8.64 3.50
CA GLY A 433 11.53 -7.87 4.16
C GLY A 433 10.40 -8.80 4.62
N GLN A 434 10.10 -8.79 5.90
CA GLN A 434 9.12 -9.68 6.49
C GLN A 434 7.72 -9.06 6.35
N PHE A 435 6.96 -9.53 5.36
CA PHE A 435 5.56 -9.16 5.15
C PHE A 435 4.71 -10.43 5.17
N GLY A 436 3.60 -10.38 5.86
CA GLY A 436 2.65 -11.50 5.89
C GLY A 436 1.31 -11.12 5.25
N PRO A 437 0.61 -12.09 4.65
CA PRO A 437 -0.72 -11.89 4.13
C PRO A 437 -1.71 -11.37 5.17
N GLN A 438 -2.62 -10.49 4.76
CA GLN A 438 -3.65 -9.88 5.61
C GLN A 438 -5.04 -10.44 5.32
N THR A 439 -5.15 -11.52 4.63
CA THR A 439 -6.45 -12.15 4.31
C THR A 439 -7.28 -12.34 5.58
N GLY A 440 -8.50 -11.87 5.56
CA GLY A 440 -9.40 -11.85 6.71
C GLY A 440 -9.30 -10.60 7.61
N PHE A 441 -8.20 -9.84 7.57
CA PHE A 441 -8.00 -8.61 8.38
C PHE A 441 -8.19 -7.31 7.59
N PHE A 442 -8.43 -7.43 6.30
CA PHE A 442 -8.88 -6.37 5.41
C PHE A 442 -10.03 -6.91 4.57
N ILE A 443 -11.08 -6.13 4.39
CA ILE A 443 -12.20 -6.46 3.52
C ILE A 443 -12.60 -5.25 2.71
N SER A 444 -12.97 -5.48 1.46
CA SER A 444 -13.59 -4.48 0.59
C SER A 444 -15.04 -4.89 0.35
N THR A 445 -15.96 -4.00 0.64
CA THR A 445 -17.38 -4.17 0.31
C THR A 445 -17.60 -3.64 -1.09
N PRO A 446 -17.89 -4.49 -2.07
CA PRO A 446 -18.14 -4.05 -3.44
C PRO A 446 -19.52 -3.42 -3.59
N TYR A 447 -19.62 -2.50 -4.54
CA TYR A 447 -20.90 -2.04 -5.08
C TYR A 447 -21.43 -3.08 -6.06
N ILE A 448 -22.71 -3.36 -6.03
CA ILE A 448 -23.35 -4.26 -6.98
C ILE A 448 -23.85 -3.42 -8.16
N ALA A 449 -23.12 -3.49 -9.25
CA ALA A 449 -23.33 -2.70 -10.46
C ALA A 449 -24.12 -3.49 -11.52
N GLY A 450 -25.29 -3.96 -11.20
CA GLY A 450 -26.11 -4.74 -12.14
C GLY A 450 -27.52 -4.94 -11.61
N ASP A 451 -28.34 -5.63 -12.38
CA ASP A 451 -29.65 -6.08 -11.91
C ASP A 451 -29.54 -7.38 -11.09
N LEU A 452 -30.65 -7.80 -10.48
CA LEU A 452 -30.74 -9.05 -9.71
C LEU A 452 -30.36 -10.30 -10.51
N GLN A 453 -30.39 -10.23 -11.85
CA GLN A 453 -29.94 -11.29 -12.75
C GLN A 453 -28.44 -11.19 -13.08
N GLY A 454 -27.70 -10.25 -12.46
CA GLY A 454 -26.27 -10.07 -12.67
C GLY A 454 -25.90 -9.50 -14.04
N ARG A 455 -26.84 -8.86 -14.76
CA ARG A 455 -26.59 -8.26 -16.07
C ARG A 455 -25.84 -6.94 -15.90
N PRO A 456 -24.60 -6.80 -16.37
CA PRO A 456 -23.82 -5.60 -16.19
C PRO A 456 -24.47 -4.41 -16.93
N GLY A 457 -24.36 -3.22 -16.31
CA GLY A 457 -24.85 -1.97 -16.90
C GLY A 457 -26.37 -1.80 -16.89
N ILE A 458 -27.13 -2.70 -16.29
CA ILE A 458 -28.55 -2.51 -16.00
C ILE A 458 -28.68 -2.11 -14.54
N PRO A 459 -29.15 -0.90 -14.24
CA PRO A 459 -29.30 -0.45 -12.86
C PRO A 459 -30.42 -1.24 -12.17
N GLU A 460 -30.12 -1.71 -10.97
CA GLU A 460 -31.13 -2.26 -10.09
C GLU A 460 -31.90 -1.10 -9.46
N ILE A 461 -33.16 -0.95 -9.86
CA ILE A 461 -33.98 0.16 -9.41
C ILE A 461 -34.27 0.01 -7.91
N GLY A 462 -33.81 0.99 -7.12
CA GLY A 462 -34.17 1.14 -5.72
C GLY A 462 -33.28 0.41 -4.70
N VAL A 463 -32.27 -0.36 -5.10
CA VAL A 463 -31.45 -1.12 -4.15
C VAL A 463 -30.05 -0.48 -3.98
N ASN A 464 -29.29 -0.34 -5.03
CA ASN A 464 -27.96 0.27 -4.99
C ASN A 464 -27.97 1.60 -5.74
N THR A 465 -28.12 2.69 -5.02
CA THR A 465 -28.07 4.04 -5.58
C THR A 465 -26.79 4.76 -5.14
N PHE A 466 -26.44 5.82 -5.83
CA PHE A 466 -25.29 6.64 -5.43
C PHE A 466 -25.47 7.27 -4.04
N GLU A 467 -26.72 7.54 -3.64
CA GLU A 467 -27.10 8.03 -2.31
C GLU A 467 -26.97 6.95 -1.22
N ASN A 468 -27.16 5.69 -1.60
CA ASN A 468 -27.07 4.53 -0.72
C ASN A 468 -26.31 3.38 -1.41
N PRO A 469 -25.02 3.55 -1.67
CA PRO A 469 -24.25 2.61 -2.50
C PRO A 469 -23.99 1.27 -1.81
N PHE A 470 -24.09 1.22 -0.49
CA PHE A 470 -23.84 0.02 0.32
C PHE A 470 -25.00 -0.19 1.31
N PRO A 471 -26.20 -0.59 0.84
CA PRO A 471 -27.40 -0.64 1.67
C PRO A 471 -27.28 -1.58 2.87
N SER A 472 -26.51 -2.66 2.75
CA SER A 472 -26.19 -3.57 3.86
C SER A 472 -25.08 -3.06 4.79
N GLY A 473 -24.60 -1.83 4.55
CA GLY A 473 -23.48 -1.25 5.29
C GLY A 473 -22.11 -1.78 4.84
N ARG A 474 -21.07 -1.27 5.51
CA ARG A 474 -19.70 -1.69 5.28
C ARG A 474 -19.42 -3.03 5.96
N ALA A 475 -18.91 -3.98 5.22
CA ALA A 475 -18.46 -5.25 5.79
C ALA A 475 -17.35 -5.03 6.83
N VAL A 476 -17.38 -5.84 7.88
CA VAL A 476 -16.34 -5.86 8.92
C VAL A 476 -15.40 -7.03 8.63
N PRO A 477 -14.07 -6.80 8.65
CA PRO A 477 -13.12 -7.89 8.49
C PRO A 477 -13.37 -8.99 9.53
N PRO A 478 -13.58 -10.26 9.11
CA PRO A 478 -13.89 -11.34 10.04
C PRO A 478 -12.70 -11.69 10.95
N GLY A 479 -11.49 -11.28 10.55
CA GLY A 479 -10.27 -11.71 11.22
C GLY A 479 -10.11 -13.22 11.16
N ALA A 480 -9.66 -13.79 12.28
CA ALA A 480 -9.55 -15.25 12.44
C ALA A 480 -10.86 -15.92 12.92
N SER A 481 -11.95 -15.17 13.16
CA SER A 481 -13.16 -15.70 13.80
C SER A 481 -13.91 -16.70 12.91
N ALA A 482 -13.81 -16.57 11.60
CA ALA A 482 -14.40 -17.51 10.66
C ALA A 482 -13.55 -18.80 10.47
N GLY A 483 -12.35 -18.86 11.06
CA GLY A 483 -11.44 -20.00 10.96
C GLY A 483 -11.21 -20.44 9.51
N LEU A 484 -11.37 -21.73 9.23
CA LEU A 484 -11.23 -22.30 7.88
C LEU A 484 -12.22 -21.72 6.85
N LEU A 485 -13.26 -21.02 7.28
CA LEU A 485 -14.26 -20.39 6.40
C LEU A 485 -13.87 -18.95 5.99
N THR A 486 -12.75 -18.43 6.47
CA THR A 486 -12.33 -17.07 6.15
C THR A 486 -12.13 -16.93 4.65
N GLU A 487 -12.83 -15.94 4.04
CA GLU A 487 -12.76 -15.58 2.61
C GLU A 487 -13.04 -16.75 1.64
N VAL A 488 -13.81 -17.76 2.07
CA VAL A 488 -14.27 -18.84 1.18
C VAL A 488 -15.03 -18.25 0.00
N GLY A 489 -14.70 -18.70 -1.21
CA GLY A 489 -15.29 -18.20 -2.47
C GLY A 489 -14.64 -16.91 -2.98
N ARG A 490 -13.59 -16.41 -2.32
CA ARG A 490 -12.79 -15.27 -2.76
C ARG A 490 -11.33 -15.67 -3.00
N GLY A 491 -10.57 -14.80 -3.64
CA GLY A 491 -9.11 -14.99 -3.72
C GLY A 491 -8.48 -14.91 -2.34
N ILE A 492 -7.75 -15.94 -1.96
CA ILE A 492 -7.00 -15.99 -0.70
C ILE A 492 -5.51 -15.92 -0.97
N SER A 493 -4.76 -15.33 -0.03
CA SER A 493 -3.31 -15.30 -0.05
C SER A 493 -2.77 -15.84 1.27
N PHE A 494 -1.82 -16.75 1.17
CA PHE A 494 -1.07 -17.29 2.31
C PHE A 494 0.38 -17.57 1.89
N ASP A 495 1.27 -17.62 2.86
CA ASP A 495 2.66 -18.02 2.66
C ASP A 495 2.85 -19.46 3.16
N ASP A 496 3.77 -20.20 2.56
CA ASP A 496 4.21 -21.48 3.12
C ASP A 496 5.03 -21.20 4.40
N PRO A 497 4.62 -21.70 5.57
CA PRO A 497 5.36 -21.50 6.80
C PRO A 497 6.74 -22.19 6.80
N LYS A 498 6.95 -23.15 5.91
CA LYS A 498 8.24 -23.85 5.72
C LYS A 498 9.12 -23.19 4.66
N ARG A 499 8.71 -22.05 4.15
CA ARG A 499 9.54 -21.33 3.19
C ARG A 499 10.92 -21.06 3.78
N ILE A 500 11.95 -21.39 3.03
CA ILE A 500 13.31 -20.98 3.36
C ILE A 500 13.37 -19.47 3.08
N VAL A 501 13.61 -18.70 4.13
CA VAL A 501 13.93 -17.29 4.01
C VAL A 501 15.45 -17.21 4.00
N PRO A 502 16.06 -16.97 2.84
CA PRO A 502 17.52 -16.97 2.73
C PRO A 502 18.16 -15.81 3.48
#